data_80bb54ce6a8cd9427e51cd787455765f
#
_entry.id   80bb54ce6a8cd9427e51cd787455765f
#
_cell.length_a   1.000
_cell.length_b   1.000
_cell.length_c   1.000
_cell.angle_alpha   90.00
_cell.angle_beta   90.00
_cell.angle_gamma   90.00
#
_symmetry.space_group_name_H-M   'P 1'
#
loop_
_entity.id
_entity.type
_entity.pdbx_description
1 polymer ?
#
loop_
_entity_poly.entity_id
_entity_poly.type
_entity_poly.pdbx_seq_one_letter_code
_entity_poly.pdbx_strand_id
1 'polypeptide(L)' 'MKIATYSEEELVQLATRIPRRIARRLKEFCVRHDVRMQAFVRLALAEKLARSRGAVRQQRRSHA' A
#
# COMPACT_ATOMS: atom_id res chain seq x y z
N MET A 1 0.79 1.45 -20.68
CA MET A 1 1.76 1.57 -19.64
C MET A 1 3.07 0.96 -19.95
N LYS A 2 4.10 1.66 -19.64
CA LYS A 2 5.42 1.20 -19.97
C LYS A 2 6.14 0.52 -18.86
N ILE A 3 5.50 -0.39 -18.25
CA ILE A 3 6.09 -1.07 -17.13
C ILE A 3 7.07 -2.14 -17.54
N ALA A 4 6.98 -2.55 -18.78
CA ALA A 4 7.82 -3.65 -19.23
C ALA A 4 9.30 -3.34 -19.14
N THR A 5 9.65 -2.07 -19.07
CA THR A 5 11.06 -1.71 -19.00
C THR A 5 11.63 -1.81 -17.61
N TYR A 6 10.79 -2.09 -16.61
CA TYR A 6 11.25 -2.19 -15.24
C TYR A 6 11.29 -3.63 -14.80
N SER A 7 12.22 -3.95 -13.90
CA SER A 7 12.23 -5.28 -13.33
C SER A 7 11.11 -5.34 -12.30
N GLU A 8 10.70 -6.54 -11.95
CA GLU A 8 9.62 -6.72 -10.99
C GLU A 8 9.97 -6.20 -9.61
N GLU A 9 11.26 -6.17 -9.30
CA GLU A 9 11.69 -5.74 -7.99
C GLU A 9 12.10 -4.29 -7.94
N GLU A 10 12.08 -3.63 -9.08
CA GLU A 10 12.48 -2.24 -9.09
C GLU A 10 11.48 -1.39 -8.34
N LEU A 11 12.00 -0.47 -7.52
CA LEU A 11 11.14 0.39 -6.73
C LEU A 11 10.68 1.56 -7.58
N VAL A 12 9.40 1.82 -7.52
CA VAL A 12 8.85 2.97 -8.21
C VAL A 12 8.13 3.84 -7.19
N GLN A 13 8.03 5.10 -7.48
CA GLN A 13 7.41 6.03 -6.56
C GLN A 13 5.91 6.02 -6.70
N LEU A 14 5.22 6.04 -5.58
CA LEU A 14 3.78 6.09 -5.57
C LEU A 14 3.33 7.24 -4.69
N ALA A 15 2.58 8.15 -5.25
CA ALA A 15 2.07 9.29 -4.50
C ALA A 15 0.58 9.11 -4.27
N THR A 16 0.17 9.25 -3.04
CA THR A 16 -1.24 9.11 -2.71
C THR A 16 -1.54 9.92 -1.46
N ARG A 17 -2.81 10.13 -1.21
CA ARG A 17 -3.24 10.84 -0.03
C ARG A 17 -4.02 9.91 0.86
N ILE A 18 -3.88 10.07 2.15
CA ILE A 18 -4.61 9.26 3.10
C ILE A 18 -5.23 10.16 4.15
N PRO A 19 -6.30 9.71 4.80
CA PRO A 19 -6.91 10.51 5.84
C PRO A 19 -5.93 10.80 6.95
N ARG A 20 -6.06 11.96 7.55
CA ARG A 20 -5.14 12.38 8.59
C ARG A 20 -5.08 11.40 9.74
N ARG A 21 -6.20 10.85 10.13
CA ARG A 21 -6.20 9.93 11.25
C ARG A 21 -5.45 8.64 10.92
N ILE A 22 -5.50 8.22 9.67
CA ILE A 22 -4.75 7.03 9.26
C ILE A 22 -3.26 7.35 9.27
N ALA A 23 -2.90 8.51 8.79
CA ALA A 23 -1.50 8.91 8.80
C ALA A 23 -0.94 8.95 10.21
N ARG A 24 -1.74 9.44 11.16
CA ARG A 24 -1.32 9.51 12.54
C ARG A 24 -1.11 8.12 13.12
N ARG A 25 -2.05 7.24 12.89
CA ARG A 25 -1.93 5.88 13.40
C ARG A 25 -0.75 5.15 12.79
N LEU A 26 -0.53 5.38 11.52
CA LEU A 26 0.61 4.78 10.84
C LEU A 26 1.91 5.23 11.49
N LYS A 27 2.01 6.52 11.73
CA LYS A 27 3.21 7.06 12.33
C LYS A 27 3.44 6.50 13.73
N GLU A 28 2.38 6.46 14.52
CA GLU A 28 2.49 5.95 15.88
C GLU A 28 2.89 4.48 15.89
N PHE A 29 2.31 3.71 15.01
CA PHE A 29 2.63 2.30 14.94
C PHE A 29 4.09 2.09 14.56
N CYS A 30 4.54 2.82 13.55
CA CYS A 30 5.91 2.64 13.08
C CYS A 30 6.92 3.04 14.15
N VAL A 31 6.64 4.10 14.88
CA VAL A 31 7.53 4.52 15.94
C VAL A 31 7.56 3.49 17.06
N ARG A 32 6.39 3.01 17.44
CA ARG A 32 6.30 2.07 18.53
C ARG A 32 7.01 0.76 18.24
N HIS A 33 6.94 0.31 17.01
CA HIS A 33 7.54 -0.97 16.64
C HIS A 33 8.87 -0.82 15.93
N ASP A 34 9.40 0.40 15.89
CA ASP A 34 10.70 0.66 15.29
C ASP A 34 10.75 0.15 13.85
N VAL A 35 9.74 0.48 13.09
CA VAL A 35 9.62 0.05 11.70
C VAL A 35 9.66 1.28 10.81
N ARG A 36 10.31 1.18 9.68
CA ARG A 36 10.31 2.27 8.74
C ARG A 36 8.97 2.37 8.06
N MET A 37 8.48 3.61 7.94
CA MET A 37 7.18 3.84 7.36
C MET A 37 7.09 3.30 5.93
N GLN A 38 8.13 3.52 5.15
CA GLN A 38 8.13 3.04 3.78
C GLN A 38 8.05 1.52 3.70
N ALA A 39 8.80 0.85 4.56
CA ALA A 39 8.77 -0.59 4.58
C ALA A 39 7.40 -1.11 4.98
N PHE A 40 6.80 -0.46 5.97
CA PHE A 40 5.49 -0.86 6.42
C PHE A 40 4.46 -0.72 5.31
N VAL A 41 4.52 0.40 4.60
CA VAL A 41 3.56 0.65 3.52
C VAL A 41 3.72 -0.38 2.42
N ARG A 42 4.95 -0.69 2.05
CA ARG A 42 5.17 -1.68 1.00
C ARG A 42 4.62 -3.04 1.38
N LEU A 43 4.85 -3.45 2.62
CA LEU A 43 4.33 -4.72 3.08
C LEU A 43 2.81 -4.71 3.14
N ALA A 44 2.25 -3.62 3.59
CA ALA A 44 0.81 -3.49 3.69
C ALA A 44 0.17 -3.62 2.31
N LEU A 45 0.78 -2.99 1.33
CA LEU A 45 0.25 -3.06 -0.03
C LEU A 45 0.33 -4.48 -0.58
N ALA A 46 1.45 -5.13 -0.34
CA ALA A 46 1.61 -6.50 -0.80
C ALA A 46 0.59 -7.42 -0.16
N GLU A 47 0.38 -7.26 1.13
CA GLU A 47 -0.60 -8.06 1.85
C GLU A 47 -2.01 -7.81 1.36
N LYS A 48 -2.33 -6.54 1.18
CA LYS A 48 -3.67 -6.19 0.74
C LYS A 48 -3.95 -6.74 -0.64
N LEU A 49 -2.99 -6.65 -1.52
CA LEU A 49 -3.18 -7.16 -2.87
C LEU A 49 -3.33 -8.67 -2.87
N ALA A 50 -2.51 -9.35 -2.08
CA ALA A 50 -2.63 -10.80 -1.99
C ALA A 50 -3.99 -11.20 -1.46
N ARG A 51 -4.46 -10.46 -0.48
CA ARG A 51 -5.73 -10.76 0.14
C ARG A 51 -6.89 -10.39 -0.78
N SER A 52 -6.71 -9.41 -1.62
CA SER A 52 -7.77 -8.92 -2.48
C SER A 52 -7.91 -9.69 -3.78
N ARG A 53 -7.04 -10.66 -3.98
CA ARG A 53 -7.08 -11.41 -5.22
C ARG A 53 -8.45 -11.91 -5.58
N GLY A 54 -9.12 -12.50 -4.65
CA GLY A 54 -10.42 -13.04 -4.93
C GLY A 54 -11.53 -12.04 -4.73
N ALA A 55 -11.22 -10.86 -4.22
CA ALA A 55 -12.26 -9.88 -3.88
C ALA A 55 -12.20 -8.64 -4.75
N VAL A 56 -11.53 -8.72 -5.84
CA VAL A 56 -11.36 -7.56 -6.70
C VAL A 56 -12.70 -7.01 -7.15
N ARG A 57 -13.62 -7.86 -7.48
CA ARG A 57 -14.92 -7.41 -7.93
C ARG A 57 -15.63 -6.61 -6.89
N GLN A 58 -15.57 -7.04 -5.67
CA GLN A 58 -16.22 -6.33 -4.60
C GLN A 58 -15.66 -4.94 -4.43
N GLN A 59 -14.39 -4.83 -4.56
CA GLN A 59 -13.78 -3.53 -4.42
C GLN A 59 -14.26 -2.56 -5.47
N ARG A 60 -14.42 -3.03 -6.67
CA ARG A 60 -14.90 -2.17 -7.71
C ARG A 60 -16.29 -1.72 -7.44
N ARG A 61 -17.09 -2.59 -6.90
CA ARG A 61 -18.45 -2.21 -6.63
C ARG A 61 -18.55 -1.18 -5.55
N SER A 62 -17.67 -1.20 -4.62
CA SER A 62 -17.76 -0.24 -3.54
C SER A 62 -17.53 1.17 -4.03
N HIS A 63 -17.10 1.34 -5.22
CA HIS A 63 -16.94 2.66 -5.78
C HIS A 63 -18.18 3.17 -6.46
N ALA A 64 -19.07 2.32 -6.75
CA ALA A 64 -20.29 2.74 -7.43
C ALA A 64 -21.24 3.45 -6.50
#